data_b0aec7bd24cdbe2fda227cc3561a51a4
#
_entry.id   b0aec7bd24cdbe2fda227cc3561a51a4
#
_cell.length_a   1.000
_cell.length_b   1.000
_cell.length_c   1.000
_cell.angle_alpha   90.00
_cell.angle_beta   90.00
_cell.angle_gamma   90.00
#
_symmetry.space_group_name_H-M   'P 1'
#
loop_
_entity.id
_entity.type
_entity.pdbx_description
1 polymer ?
#
loop_
_entity_poly.entity_id
_entity_poly.type
_entity_poly.pdbx_seq_one_letter_code
_entity_poly.pdbx_strand_id
1 'polypeptide(L)'
;MKTTTFLSLLISVVLMSCVGKPVQDERVVTVTIEPLRYFTEQIAGDKFKVVTMVPKGGNPETYEPSTKQMMDLSVSDLYIKVGNIGFERTWMQKLEANAPHSIIVDSSEGVTPLRTPHGDIDPHTWMSVVNARIIARNICQALVQIDSKDSIYFQDNLKLLLQQIDDVDASIRKTLTESKIRSFLIYHPVLTYFAHDYNLNQIAMEEEGREPSASQLKNVIMDARSKGVKTFFVQSEFANRNIDIVAEETQTTKTAINPLGYNWNEEMLKVAQSLR
;
A
#
# COMPACT_ATOMS: atom_id res chain seq x y z
N MET A 1 -36.80 58.79 -62.93
CA MET A 1 -37.21 58.26 -61.64
C MET A 1 -36.61 56.85 -61.51
N LYS A 2 -35.54 56.66 -60.72
CA LYS A 2 -34.90 55.38 -60.51
C LYS A 2 -34.99 55.11 -59.01
N THR A 3 -35.75 54.16 -58.64
CA THR A 3 -35.96 53.65 -57.30
C THR A 3 -34.86 52.61 -56.97
N THR A 4 -34.00 52.91 -56.04
CA THR A 4 -32.93 52.08 -55.54
C THR A 4 -33.45 51.32 -54.27
N THR A 5 -33.63 50.03 -54.41
CA THR A 5 -34.01 49.15 -53.31
C THR A 5 -32.79 48.74 -52.48
N PHE A 6 -32.72 49.15 -51.21
CA PHE A 6 -31.67 48.76 -50.25
C PHE A 6 -32.01 47.38 -49.65
N LEU A 7 -31.21 46.38 -49.95
CA LEU A 7 -31.30 45.04 -49.37
C LEU A 7 -30.42 45.00 -48.11
N SER A 8 -31.04 45.05 -46.94
CA SER A 8 -30.38 44.90 -45.66
C SER A 8 -30.12 43.40 -45.36
N LEU A 9 -28.82 43.04 -45.43
CA LEU A 9 -28.37 41.68 -45.06
C LEU A 9 -28.18 41.62 -43.55
N LEU A 10 -29.08 40.90 -42.85
CA LEU A 10 -28.99 40.67 -41.39
C LEU A 10 -28.04 39.48 -41.13
N ILE A 11 -26.80 39.78 -40.70
CA ILE A 11 -25.82 38.78 -40.31
C ILE A 11 -26.15 38.39 -38.85
N SER A 12 -26.78 37.20 -38.69
CA SER A 12 -26.96 36.57 -37.36
C SER A 12 -25.64 35.93 -36.92
N VAL A 13 -24.93 36.57 -36.02
CA VAL A 13 -23.75 35.99 -35.34
C VAL A 13 -24.27 35.01 -34.28
N VAL A 14 -24.19 33.71 -34.59
CA VAL A 14 -24.41 32.66 -33.60
C VAL A 14 -23.19 32.60 -32.69
N LEU A 15 -23.29 33.19 -31.50
CA LEU A 15 -22.29 33.01 -30.43
C LEU A 15 -22.43 31.56 -29.91
N MET A 16 -21.62 30.65 -30.44
CA MET A 16 -21.40 29.35 -29.82
C MET A 16 -20.68 29.58 -28.47
N SER A 17 -21.49 29.72 -27.42
CA SER A 17 -20.98 29.68 -26.06
C SER A 17 -20.44 28.26 -25.83
N CYS A 18 -19.11 28.11 -25.78
CA CYS A 18 -18.47 26.96 -25.21
C CYS A 18 -18.86 26.93 -23.72
N VAL A 19 -19.91 26.22 -23.37
CA VAL A 19 -20.19 25.84 -22.00
C VAL A 19 -19.06 24.87 -21.63
N GLY A 20 -18.00 25.40 -21.02
CA GLY A 20 -17.00 24.59 -20.35
C GLY A 20 -17.72 23.63 -19.42
N LYS A 21 -17.40 22.33 -19.47
CA LYS A 21 -17.87 21.40 -18.46
C LYS A 21 -17.58 22.04 -17.10
N PRO A 22 -18.54 22.05 -16.15
CA PRO A 22 -18.25 22.52 -14.80
C PRO A 22 -17.00 21.78 -14.33
N VAL A 23 -16.00 22.53 -13.86
CA VAL A 23 -14.86 21.96 -13.15
C VAL A 23 -15.49 21.30 -11.93
N GLN A 24 -15.71 20.01 -12.01
CA GLN A 24 -16.14 19.22 -10.86
C GLN A 24 -14.94 19.26 -9.92
N ASP A 25 -15.09 19.83 -8.74
CA ASP A 25 -14.03 19.82 -7.73
C ASP A 25 -13.57 18.38 -7.59
N GLU A 26 -12.28 18.15 -7.88
CA GLU A 26 -11.69 16.82 -7.90
C GLU A 26 -11.74 16.25 -6.49
N ARG A 27 -12.59 15.27 -6.27
CA ARG A 27 -12.73 14.63 -4.95
C ARG A 27 -11.47 13.83 -4.64
N VAL A 28 -10.95 13.99 -3.44
CA VAL A 28 -9.65 13.44 -3.05
C VAL A 28 -9.80 12.44 -1.91
N VAL A 29 -9.15 11.28 -2.07
CA VAL A 29 -8.92 10.30 -1.01
C VAL A 29 -7.42 10.25 -0.74
N THR A 30 -7.04 10.45 0.52
CA THR A 30 -5.65 10.29 0.96
C THR A 30 -5.47 8.95 1.64
N VAL A 31 -4.36 8.27 1.33
CA VAL A 31 -3.98 7.00 1.95
C VAL A 31 -2.58 7.09 2.55
N THR A 32 -2.24 6.27 3.54
CA THR A 32 -0.92 6.35 4.16
C THR A 32 0.19 5.87 3.24
N ILE A 33 0.05 4.73 2.57
CA ILE A 33 1.10 4.07 1.76
C ILE A 33 0.61 3.65 0.38
N GLU A 34 1.54 3.45 -0.55
CA GLU A 34 1.25 3.07 -1.94
C GLU A 34 0.43 1.76 -2.11
N PRO A 35 0.63 0.69 -1.31
CA PRO A 35 -0.25 -0.48 -1.37
C PRO A 35 -1.72 -0.16 -1.11
N LEU A 36 -2.01 0.74 -0.15
CA LEU A 36 -3.39 1.20 0.07
C LEU A 36 -3.92 2.03 -1.10
N ARG A 37 -3.05 2.81 -1.79
CA ARG A 37 -3.44 3.50 -3.02
C ARG A 37 -3.85 2.50 -4.09
N TYR A 38 -3.08 1.44 -4.29
CA TYR A 38 -3.45 0.38 -5.23
C TYR A 38 -4.86 -0.16 -4.95
N PHE A 39 -5.14 -0.62 -3.73
CA PHE A 39 -6.46 -1.15 -3.38
C PHE A 39 -7.57 -0.09 -3.56
N THR A 40 -7.30 1.14 -3.15
CA THR A 40 -8.29 2.23 -3.24
C THR A 40 -8.59 2.57 -4.69
N GLU A 41 -7.60 2.70 -5.58
CA GLU A 41 -7.79 2.98 -6.99
C GLU A 41 -8.48 1.84 -7.73
N GLN A 42 -8.19 0.57 -7.38
CA GLN A 42 -8.90 -0.57 -7.96
C GLN A 42 -10.40 -0.53 -7.64
N ILE A 43 -10.80 -0.02 -6.48
CA ILE A 43 -12.22 0.06 -6.07
C ILE A 43 -12.86 1.37 -6.53
N ALA A 44 -12.18 2.49 -6.33
CA ALA A 44 -12.69 3.82 -6.63
C ALA A 44 -12.76 4.11 -8.14
N GLY A 45 -11.90 3.48 -8.96
CA GLY A 45 -11.76 3.80 -10.38
C GLY A 45 -11.41 5.27 -10.59
N ASP A 46 -12.15 5.94 -11.43
CA ASP A 46 -11.98 7.36 -11.78
C ASP A 46 -12.83 8.34 -10.94
N LYS A 47 -13.53 7.83 -9.91
CA LYS A 47 -14.42 8.65 -9.07
C LYS A 47 -13.68 9.55 -8.09
N PHE A 48 -12.46 9.18 -7.73
CA PHE A 48 -11.63 9.91 -6.78
C PHE A 48 -10.20 9.98 -7.27
N LYS A 49 -9.54 11.09 -6.99
CA LYS A 49 -8.08 11.17 -7.02
C LYS A 49 -7.53 10.59 -5.74
N VAL A 50 -6.72 9.56 -5.86
CA VAL A 50 -6.07 8.95 -4.70
C VAL A 50 -4.64 9.46 -4.57
N VAL A 51 -4.30 9.99 -3.40
CA VAL A 51 -2.96 10.52 -3.08
C VAL A 51 -2.35 9.78 -1.89
N THR A 52 -1.03 9.60 -1.92
CA THR A 52 -0.32 8.89 -0.86
C THR A 52 0.40 9.88 0.05
N MET A 53 0.25 9.71 1.36
CA MET A 53 0.89 10.56 2.37
C MET A 53 2.40 10.28 2.45
N VAL A 54 2.80 9.01 2.57
CA VAL A 54 4.21 8.61 2.55
C VAL A 54 4.61 8.35 1.10
N PRO A 55 5.44 9.21 0.49
CA PRO A 55 5.78 9.09 -0.92
C PRO A 55 6.65 7.86 -1.19
N LYS A 56 6.73 7.46 -2.47
CA LYS A 56 7.61 6.38 -2.91
C LYS A 56 9.05 6.59 -2.41
N GLY A 57 9.62 5.58 -1.77
CA GLY A 57 10.95 5.61 -1.17
C GLY A 57 11.02 6.26 0.21
N GLY A 58 9.90 6.78 0.73
CA GLY A 58 9.82 7.21 2.12
C GLY A 58 9.71 6.03 3.08
N ASN A 59 10.36 6.14 4.24
CA ASN A 59 10.25 5.14 5.30
C ASN A 59 9.04 5.48 6.19
N PRO A 60 7.96 4.67 6.19
CA PRO A 60 6.75 4.97 6.95
C PRO A 60 6.91 4.86 8.47
N GLU A 61 8.04 4.35 8.97
CA GLU A 61 8.30 4.35 10.41
C GLU A 61 8.82 5.71 10.91
N THR A 62 9.48 6.48 10.03
CA THR A 62 10.16 7.73 10.42
C THR A 62 9.77 8.94 9.57
N TYR A 63 8.81 8.77 8.67
CA TYR A 63 8.40 9.83 7.75
C TYR A 63 7.77 11.03 8.47
N GLU A 64 8.11 12.22 8.01
CA GLU A 64 7.50 13.48 8.46
C GLU A 64 6.81 14.18 7.28
N PRO A 65 5.51 14.51 7.38
CA PRO A 65 4.78 15.12 6.28
C PRO A 65 5.20 16.59 6.10
N SER A 66 5.37 17.00 4.85
CA SER A 66 5.63 18.39 4.49
C SER A 66 4.38 19.27 4.70
N THR A 67 4.58 20.58 4.83
CA THR A 67 3.48 21.56 4.89
C THR A 67 2.52 21.43 3.70
N LYS A 68 3.07 21.16 2.49
CA LYS A 68 2.24 20.96 1.30
C LYS A 68 1.32 19.75 1.46
N GLN A 69 1.83 18.61 1.94
CA GLN A 69 1.01 17.41 2.17
C GLN A 69 -0.06 17.63 3.23
N MET A 70 0.23 18.42 4.27
CA MET A 70 -0.78 18.81 5.25
C MET A 70 -1.88 19.67 4.63
N MET A 71 -1.52 20.60 3.72
CA MET A 71 -2.50 21.37 2.96
C MET A 71 -3.31 20.50 2.00
N ASP A 72 -2.67 19.60 1.27
CA ASP A 72 -3.34 18.67 0.34
C ASP A 72 -4.31 17.74 1.12
N LEU A 73 -3.95 17.31 2.33
CA LEU A 73 -4.82 16.52 3.20
C LEU A 73 -6.06 17.31 3.64
N SER A 74 -5.93 18.61 3.87
CA SER A 74 -7.03 19.44 4.35
C SER A 74 -8.22 19.55 3.39
N VAL A 75 -8.08 19.08 2.14
CA VAL A 75 -9.16 19.02 1.14
C VAL A 75 -9.60 17.59 0.82
N SER A 76 -9.06 16.59 1.53
CA SER A 76 -9.44 15.18 1.33
C SER A 76 -10.79 14.87 1.99
N ASP A 77 -11.65 14.14 1.27
CA ASP A 77 -12.93 13.64 1.79
C ASP A 77 -12.73 12.47 2.76
N LEU A 78 -11.66 11.67 2.54
CA LEU A 78 -11.40 10.43 3.26
C LEU A 78 -9.89 10.26 3.44
N TYR A 79 -9.49 9.81 4.64
CA TYR A 79 -8.13 9.32 4.93
C TYR A 79 -8.18 7.85 5.31
N ILE A 80 -7.46 7.01 4.57
CA ILE A 80 -7.36 5.57 4.81
C ILE A 80 -5.99 5.27 5.41
N LYS A 81 -5.97 4.87 6.67
CA LYS A 81 -4.75 4.49 7.38
C LYS A 81 -4.52 2.97 7.34
N VAL A 82 -3.25 2.56 7.53
CA VAL A 82 -2.86 1.16 7.71
C VAL A 82 -3.41 0.61 9.03
N GLY A 83 -3.27 1.43 10.11
CA GLY A 83 -3.72 1.10 11.45
C GLY A 83 -2.65 1.31 12.53
N ASN A 84 -1.47 0.74 12.43
CA ASN A 84 -0.48 0.77 13.52
C ASN A 84 0.96 1.06 13.07
N ILE A 85 1.14 1.70 11.92
CA ILE A 85 2.47 2.05 11.40
C ILE A 85 3.06 3.26 12.15
N GLY A 86 4.38 3.38 12.22
CA GLY A 86 5.07 4.42 13.02
C GLY A 86 4.66 5.85 12.69
N PHE A 87 4.55 6.15 11.40
CA PHE A 87 4.02 7.42 10.91
C PHE A 87 2.66 7.77 11.54
N GLU A 88 1.71 6.84 11.51
CA GLU A 88 0.36 7.07 12.01
C GLU A 88 0.35 7.25 13.52
N ARG A 89 1.12 6.45 14.27
CA ARG A 89 1.25 6.63 15.73
C ARG A 89 1.76 8.01 16.12
N THR A 90 2.65 8.57 15.28
CA THR A 90 3.28 9.87 15.55
C THR A 90 2.42 11.05 15.11
N TRP A 91 1.77 10.94 13.95
CA TRP A 91 1.17 12.08 13.27
C TRP A 91 -0.34 12.13 13.28
N MET A 92 -1.04 11.01 13.59
CA MET A 92 -2.49 10.88 13.40
C MET A 92 -3.27 12.02 14.06
N GLN A 93 -2.97 12.38 15.32
CA GLN A 93 -3.63 13.47 16.00
C GLN A 93 -3.51 14.83 15.27
N LYS A 94 -2.34 15.10 14.68
CA LYS A 94 -2.11 16.32 13.88
C LYS A 94 -2.81 16.26 12.53
N LEU A 95 -2.85 15.08 11.89
CA LEU A 95 -3.57 14.88 10.65
C LEU A 95 -5.06 15.10 10.82
N GLU A 96 -5.66 14.55 11.87
CA GLU A 96 -7.06 14.73 12.25
C GLU A 96 -7.40 16.20 12.50
N ALA A 97 -6.57 16.88 13.29
CA ALA A 97 -6.75 18.30 13.57
C ALA A 97 -6.66 19.19 12.33
N ASN A 98 -5.85 18.78 11.34
CA ASN A 98 -5.66 19.52 10.09
C ASN A 98 -6.78 19.28 9.05
N ALA A 99 -7.47 18.16 9.13
CA ALA A 99 -8.56 17.78 8.22
C ALA A 99 -9.81 17.33 8.98
N PRO A 100 -10.45 18.23 9.74
CA PRO A 100 -11.53 17.86 10.67
C PRO A 100 -12.83 17.43 9.97
N HIS A 101 -12.94 17.62 8.66
CA HIS A 101 -14.07 17.17 7.85
C HIS A 101 -13.80 15.83 7.15
N SER A 102 -12.54 15.38 7.10
CA SER A 102 -12.20 14.09 6.50
C SER A 102 -12.65 12.95 7.40
N ILE A 103 -13.25 11.94 6.79
CA ILE A 103 -13.51 10.67 7.48
C ILE A 103 -12.19 9.91 7.55
N ILE A 104 -11.86 9.37 8.72
CA ILE A 104 -10.64 8.57 8.91
C ILE A 104 -11.04 7.12 9.16
N VAL A 105 -10.48 6.22 8.34
CA VAL A 105 -10.80 4.79 8.38
C VAL A 105 -9.52 3.98 8.57
N ASP A 106 -9.59 3.03 9.47
CA ASP A 106 -8.57 2.00 9.64
C ASP A 106 -8.81 0.86 8.66
N SER A 107 -7.93 0.72 7.67
CA SER A 107 -8.08 -0.34 6.66
C SER A 107 -7.88 -1.74 7.24
N SER A 108 -7.21 -1.87 8.38
CA SER A 108 -6.94 -3.13 9.04
C SER A 108 -7.96 -3.51 10.11
N GLU A 109 -9.07 -2.77 10.22
CA GLU A 109 -10.14 -3.14 11.16
C GLU A 109 -10.63 -4.57 10.87
N GLY A 110 -10.71 -5.40 11.93
CA GLY A 110 -11.11 -6.82 11.82
C GLY A 110 -9.97 -7.77 11.43
N VAL A 111 -8.75 -7.29 11.19
CA VAL A 111 -7.56 -8.13 11.03
C VAL A 111 -7.16 -8.69 12.38
N THR A 112 -6.91 -10.01 12.44
CA THR A 112 -6.31 -10.65 13.64
C THR A 112 -4.85 -10.20 13.75
N PRO A 113 -4.47 -9.44 14.80
CA PRO A 113 -3.12 -8.91 14.89
C PRO A 113 -2.10 -9.99 15.21
N LEU A 114 -1.02 -10.05 14.44
CA LEU A 114 0.20 -10.75 14.81
C LEU A 114 1.09 -9.82 15.65
N ARG A 115 1.96 -10.43 16.46
CA ARG A 115 2.83 -9.69 17.37
C ARG A 115 4.29 -9.92 17.05
N THR A 116 5.09 -8.87 17.24
CA THR A 116 6.54 -8.95 17.23
C THR A 116 7.04 -9.81 18.41
N PRO A 117 8.29 -10.24 18.43
CA PRO A 117 8.89 -10.95 19.57
C PRO A 117 8.79 -10.18 20.90
N HIS A 118 8.70 -8.86 20.85
CA HIS A 118 8.57 -7.98 22.04
C HIS A 118 7.12 -7.73 22.48
N GLY A 119 6.13 -8.26 21.73
CA GLY A 119 4.71 -8.20 22.08
C GLY A 119 3.95 -7.06 21.42
N ASP A 120 4.61 -6.18 20.66
CA ASP A 120 3.95 -5.13 19.90
C ASP A 120 3.16 -5.70 18.72
N ILE A 121 2.12 -5.00 18.28
CA ILE A 121 1.37 -5.38 17.08
C ILE A 121 2.23 -5.13 15.86
N ASP A 122 2.42 -6.17 15.03
CA ASP A 122 3.07 -6.03 13.73
C ASP A 122 2.15 -5.22 12.78
N PRO A 123 2.61 -4.10 12.24
CA PRO A 123 1.76 -3.23 11.42
C PRO A 123 1.62 -3.68 9.97
N HIS A 124 2.39 -4.66 9.50
CA HIS A 124 2.53 -5.02 8.07
C HIS A 124 1.37 -5.87 7.54
N THR A 125 0.15 -5.49 7.88
CA THR A 125 -1.08 -6.23 7.58
C THR A 125 -1.33 -6.42 6.09
N TRP A 126 -0.90 -5.47 5.24
CA TRP A 126 -1.06 -5.52 3.79
C TRP A 126 -0.21 -6.59 3.11
N MET A 127 0.81 -7.13 3.79
CA MET A 127 1.64 -8.23 3.29
C MET A 127 1.03 -9.61 3.57
N SER A 128 -0.28 -9.68 3.54
CA SER A 128 -1.08 -10.91 3.69
C SER A 128 -2.21 -10.92 2.68
N VAL A 129 -2.37 -12.03 1.97
CA VAL A 129 -3.51 -12.21 1.05
C VAL A 129 -4.83 -12.34 1.83
N VAL A 130 -4.80 -12.94 3.01
CA VAL A 130 -5.98 -13.06 3.89
C VAL A 130 -6.44 -11.66 4.33
N ASN A 131 -5.51 -10.84 4.80
CA ASN A 131 -5.80 -9.49 5.25
C ASN A 131 -6.16 -8.54 4.09
N ALA A 132 -5.56 -8.72 2.91
CA ALA A 132 -5.88 -7.93 1.71
C ALA A 132 -7.38 -7.97 1.37
N ARG A 133 -8.05 -9.11 1.60
CA ARG A 133 -9.50 -9.22 1.42
C ARG A 133 -10.28 -8.38 2.44
N ILE A 134 -9.80 -8.29 3.66
CA ILE A 134 -10.40 -7.46 4.73
C ILE A 134 -10.16 -5.99 4.40
N ILE A 135 -8.93 -5.60 4.09
CA ILE A 135 -8.53 -4.25 3.71
C ILE A 135 -9.37 -3.75 2.53
N ALA A 136 -9.51 -4.54 1.47
CA ALA A 136 -10.32 -4.18 0.30
C ALA A 136 -11.80 -3.93 0.66
N ARG A 137 -12.38 -4.75 1.54
CA ARG A 137 -13.77 -4.55 2.01
C ARG A 137 -13.92 -3.29 2.83
N ASN A 138 -12.99 -3.01 3.74
CA ASN A 138 -13.01 -1.82 4.57
C ASN A 138 -12.88 -0.55 3.71
N ILE A 139 -12.00 -0.55 2.72
CA ILE A 139 -11.85 0.54 1.75
C ILE A 139 -13.16 0.75 0.96
N CYS A 140 -13.76 -0.32 0.44
CA CYS A 140 -15.02 -0.22 -0.30
C CYS A 140 -16.13 0.38 0.58
N GLN A 141 -16.24 -0.07 1.82
CA GLN A 141 -17.22 0.47 2.77
C GLN A 141 -17.01 1.97 3.04
N ALA A 142 -15.77 2.39 3.19
CA ALA A 142 -15.41 3.79 3.37
C ALA A 142 -15.78 4.65 2.15
N LEU A 143 -15.51 4.15 0.94
CA LEU A 143 -15.88 4.83 -0.31
C LEU A 143 -17.41 4.95 -0.46
N VAL A 144 -18.16 3.89 -0.14
CA VAL A 144 -19.64 3.91 -0.12
C VAL A 144 -20.18 4.91 0.89
N GLN A 145 -19.52 5.07 2.04
CA GLN A 145 -19.91 6.03 3.08
C GLN A 145 -19.82 7.48 2.59
N ILE A 146 -18.76 7.81 1.84
CA ILE A 146 -18.56 9.17 1.31
C ILE A 146 -19.26 9.40 -0.03
N ASP A 147 -19.63 8.33 -0.75
CA ASP A 147 -20.34 8.40 -2.02
C ASP A 147 -21.30 7.22 -2.21
N SER A 148 -22.45 7.29 -1.59
CA SER A 148 -23.48 6.24 -1.69
C SER A 148 -24.11 6.12 -3.08
N LYS A 149 -24.01 7.15 -3.94
CA LYS A 149 -24.58 7.15 -5.30
C LYS A 149 -23.84 6.16 -6.19
N ASP A 150 -22.53 6.03 -6.01
CA ASP A 150 -21.69 5.13 -6.79
C ASP A 150 -21.45 3.77 -6.06
N SER A 151 -22.26 3.44 -5.05
CA SER A 151 -22.12 2.22 -4.23
C SER A 151 -22.06 0.94 -5.05
N ILE A 152 -22.90 0.80 -6.08
CA ILE A 152 -22.92 -0.38 -6.97
C ILE A 152 -21.61 -0.48 -7.74
N TYR A 153 -21.11 0.64 -8.27
CA TYR A 153 -19.84 0.69 -8.99
C TYR A 153 -18.68 0.24 -8.11
N PHE A 154 -18.59 0.73 -6.87
CA PHE A 154 -17.53 0.31 -5.93
C PHE A 154 -17.64 -1.16 -5.54
N GLN A 155 -18.87 -1.69 -5.35
CA GLN A 155 -19.09 -3.10 -5.03
C GLN A 155 -18.72 -4.02 -6.20
N ASP A 156 -19.01 -3.65 -7.43
CA ASP A 156 -18.61 -4.42 -8.61
C ASP A 156 -17.10 -4.43 -8.78
N ASN A 157 -16.44 -3.29 -8.59
CA ASN A 157 -14.97 -3.20 -8.61
C ASN A 157 -14.34 -4.00 -7.46
N LEU A 158 -14.89 -3.95 -6.26
CA LEU A 158 -14.46 -4.79 -5.15
C LEU A 158 -14.50 -6.28 -5.50
N LYS A 159 -15.57 -6.74 -6.15
CA LYS A 159 -15.69 -8.14 -6.57
C LYS A 159 -14.57 -8.54 -7.53
N LEU A 160 -14.22 -7.68 -8.48
CA LEU A 160 -13.11 -7.91 -9.41
C LEU A 160 -11.77 -7.95 -8.67
N LEU A 161 -11.55 -7.02 -7.74
CA LEU A 161 -10.33 -6.99 -6.93
C LEU A 161 -10.20 -8.23 -6.05
N LEU A 162 -11.28 -8.68 -5.40
CA LEU A 162 -11.27 -9.91 -4.59
C LEU A 162 -10.91 -11.14 -5.43
N GLN A 163 -11.40 -11.23 -6.67
CA GLN A 163 -11.01 -12.30 -7.59
C GLN A 163 -9.51 -12.25 -7.92
N GLN A 164 -8.96 -11.07 -8.19
CA GLN A 164 -7.50 -10.92 -8.41
C GLN A 164 -6.69 -11.34 -7.18
N ILE A 165 -7.14 -10.99 -5.98
CA ILE A 165 -6.51 -11.41 -4.73
C ILE A 165 -6.54 -12.94 -4.57
N ASP A 166 -7.67 -13.58 -4.93
CA ASP A 166 -7.80 -15.04 -4.90
C ASP A 166 -6.88 -15.73 -5.92
N ASP A 167 -6.71 -15.15 -7.11
CA ASP A 167 -5.80 -15.64 -8.14
C ASP A 167 -4.32 -15.54 -7.69
N VAL A 168 -3.97 -14.45 -6.97
CA VAL A 168 -2.66 -14.28 -6.35
C VAL A 168 -2.44 -15.37 -5.28
N ASP A 169 -3.41 -15.61 -4.39
CA ASP A 169 -3.32 -16.67 -3.38
C ASP A 169 -3.10 -18.04 -4.00
N ALA A 170 -3.89 -18.40 -5.01
CA ALA A 170 -3.77 -19.68 -5.71
C ALA A 170 -2.39 -19.85 -6.36
N SER A 171 -1.86 -18.79 -6.96
CA SER A 171 -0.53 -18.77 -7.58
C SER A 171 0.59 -18.93 -6.55
N ILE A 172 0.50 -18.24 -5.41
CA ILE A 172 1.46 -18.34 -4.31
C ILE A 172 1.45 -19.76 -3.75
N ARG A 173 0.27 -20.32 -3.43
CA ARG A 173 0.14 -21.69 -2.90
C ARG A 173 0.72 -22.71 -3.85
N LYS A 174 0.45 -22.59 -5.14
CA LYS A 174 1.04 -23.47 -6.17
C LYS A 174 2.56 -23.40 -6.13
N THR A 175 3.14 -22.19 -6.17
CA THR A 175 4.59 -21.97 -6.15
C THR A 175 5.23 -22.58 -4.90
N LEU A 176 4.65 -22.32 -3.71
CA LEU A 176 5.19 -22.78 -2.45
C LEU A 176 4.98 -24.28 -2.21
N THR A 177 3.97 -24.91 -2.82
CA THR A 177 3.78 -26.37 -2.77
C THR A 177 4.90 -27.11 -3.53
N GLU A 178 5.37 -26.53 -4.61
CA GLU A 178 6.50 -27.07 -5.39
C GLU A 178 7.86 -26.81 -4.72
N SER A 179 7.93 -25.88 -3.78
CA SER A 179 9.14 -25.50 -3.06
C SER A 179 9.39 -26.40 -1.85
N LYS A 180 10.67 -26.64 -1.55
CA LYS A 180 11.13 -27.23 -0.27
C LYS A 180 11.56 -26.17 0.74
N ILE A 181 11.63 -24.89 0.36
CA ILE A 181 12.03 -23.80 1.24
C ILE A 181 10.91 -23.52 2.23
N ARG A 182 11.25 -23.49 3.51
CA ARG A 182 10.31 -23.19 4.60
C ARG A 182 10.79 -22.05 5.49
N SER A 183 12.00 -21.54 5.27
CA SER A 183 12.59 -20.46 6.04
C SER A 183 13.31 -19.49 5.11
N PHE A 184 13.27 -18.22 5.45
CA PHE A 184 13.99 -17.17 4.75
C PHE A 184 14.54 -16.14 5.73
N LEU A 185 15.63 -15.47 5.31
CA LEU A 185 16.14 -14.28 5.97
C LEU A 185 15.42 -13.03 5.41
N ILE A 186 15.25 -12.06 6.26
CA ILE A 186 14.79 -10.72 5.87
C ILE A 186 15.52 -9.67 6.70
N TYR A 187 15.80 -8.49 6.13
CA TYR A 187 16.38 -7.41 6.92
C TYR A 187 15.35 -6.86 7.90
N HIS A 188 14.35 -6.11 7.43
CA HIS A 188 13.23 -5.61 8.24
C HIS A 188 12.04 -6.58 8.16
N PRO A 189 11.41 -6.97 9.28
CA PRO A 189 10.45 -8.09 9.36
C PRO A 189 9.07 -7.79 8.78
N VAL A 190 8.99 -7.32 7.53
CA VAL A 190 7.74 -6.93 6.87
C VAL A 190 6.87 -8.10 6.39
N LEU A 191 7.40 -9.32 6.36
CA LEU A 191 6.71 -10.50 5.82
C LEU A 191 6.10 -11.41 6.90
N THR A 192 5.87 -10.91 8.11
CA THR A 192 5.34 -11.71 9.23
C THR A 192 3.97 -12.34 8.90
N TYR A 193 3.04 -11.54 8.35
CA TYR A 193 1.72 -12.04 7.95
C TYR A 193 1.80 -12.98 6.74
N PHE A 194 2.66 -12.69 5.76
CA PHE A 194 2.92 -13.61 4.64
C PHE A 194 3.45 -14.96 5.14
N ALA A 195 4.44 -14.93 6.03
CA ALA A 195 5.02 -16.13 6.60
C ALA A 195 3.97 -16.95 7.37
N HIS A 196 3.12 -16.29 8.14
CA HIS A 196 2.01 -16.90 8.86
C HIS A 196 1.01 -17.57 7.90
N ASP A 197 0.55 -16.88 6.86
CA ASP A 197 -0.46 -17.37 5.91
C ASP A 197 -0.02 -18.65 5.17
N TYR A 198 1.28 -18.78 4.93
CA TYR A 198 1.86 -19.86 4.14
C TYR A 198 2.74 -20.83 4.95
N ASN A 199 2.67 -20.76 6.28
CA ASN A 199 3.44 -21.61 7.19
C ASN A 199 4.95 -21.63 6.88
N LEU A 200 5.50 -20.43 6.73
CA LEU A 200 6.92 -20.18 6.55
C LEU A 200 7.52 -19.60 7.84
N ASN A 201 8.84 -19.71 7.98
CA ASN A 201 9.57 -19.15 9.09
C ASN A 201 10.42 -17.95 8.62
N GLN A 202 10.05 -16.77 9.08
CA GLN A 202 10.80 -15.53 8.89
C GLN A 202 11.89 -15.41 9.95
N ILE A 203 13.13 -15.21 9.52
CA ILE A 203 14.26 -14.88 10.39
C ILE A 203 14.63 -13.43 10.10
N ALA A 204 14.27 -12.52 10.99
CA ALA A 204 14.57 -11.11 10.84
C ALA A 204 15.97 -10.78 11.31
N MET A 205 16.65 -9.90 10.60
CA MET A 205 17.98 -9.40 10.98
C MET A 205 17.85 -8.19 11.90
N GLU A 206 16.89 -7.32 11.64
CA GLU A 206 16.61 -6.11 12.42
C GLU A 206 15.44 -6.35 13.37
N GLU A 207 15.46 -5.67 14.51
CA GLU A 207 14.37 -5.64 15.48
C GLU A 207 14.02 -4.17 15.80
N GLU A 208 12.75 -3.79 15.61
CA GLU A 208 12.18 -2.48 15.97
C GLU A 208 12.91 -1.26 15.38
N GLY A 209 13.39 -1.33 14.15
CA GLY A 209 14.10 -0.23 13.51
C GLY A 209 15.54 -0.05 14.01
N ARG A 210 16.07 -1.01 14.80
CA ARG A 210 17.43 -0.92 15.36
C ARG A 210 18.40 -1.84 14.63
N GLU A 211 19.59 -1.34 14.39
CA GLU A 211 20.68 -2.18 13.89
C GLU A 211 21.03 -3.29 14.90
N PRO A 212 21.19 -4.54 14.43
CA PRO A 212 21.49 -5.65 15.29
C PRO A 212 22.89 -5.51 15.89
N SER A 213 23.06 -5.89 17.15
CA SER A 213 24.35 -6.07 17.79
C SER A 213 25.13 -7.23 17.18
N ALA A 214 26.44 -7.30 17.41
CA ALA A 214 27.28 -8.41 16.95
C ALA A 214 26.79 -9.78 17.47
N SER A 215 26.23 -9.84 18.69
CA SER A 215 25.66 -11.06 19.25
C SER A 215 24.40 -11.48 18.52
N GLN A 216 23.51 -10.54 18.21
CA GLN A 216 22.28 -10.80 17.44
C GLN A 216 22.61 -11.27 16.03
N LEU A 217 23.56 -10.61 15.34
CA LEU A 217 24.05 -11.05 14.01
C LEU A 217 24.55 -12.49 14.03
N LYS A 218 25.36 -12.84 15.05
CA LYS A 218 25.83 -14.21 15.19
C LYS A 218 24.68 -15.21 15.35
N ASN A 219 23.68 -14.89 16.15
CA ASN A 219 22.50 -15.75 16.36
C ASN A 219 21.68 -15.91 15.07
N VAL A 220 21.45 -14.83 14.33
CA VAL A 220 20.76 -14.84 13.03
C VAL A 220 21.49 -15.73 12.03
N ILE A 221 22.83 -15.61 11.92
CA ILE A 221 23.66 -16.44 11.03
C ILE A 221 23.55 -17.92 11.43
N MET A 222 23.67 -18.22 12.73
CA MET A 222 23.56 -19.61 13.22
C MET A 222 22.18 -20.21 12.94
N ASP A 223 21.11 -19.46 13.18
CA ASP A 223 19.74 -19.90 12.94
C ASP A 223 19.49 -20.13 11.45
N ALA A 224 19.88 -19.19 10.60
CA ALA A 224 19.76 -19.30 9.15
C ALA A 224 20.51 -20.53 8.59
N ARG A 225 21.74 -20.79 9.05
CA ARG A 225 22.54 -21.97 8.67
C ARG A 225 21.85 -23.27 9.13
N SER A 226 21.37 -23.32 10.38
CA SER A 226 20.73 -24.51 10.93
C SER A 226 19.45 -24.92 10.17
N LYS A 227 18.72 -23.93 9.62
CA LYS A 227 17.50 -24.10 8.84
C LYS A 227 17.75 -24.19 7.34
N GLY A 228 19.00 -24.12 6.89
CA GLY A 228 19.39 -24.24 5.49
C GLY A 228 18.79 -23.14 4.61
N VAL A 229 18.66 -21.92 5.14
CA VAL A 229 18.09 -20.77 4.43
C VAL A 229 18.87 -20.48 3.15
N LYS A 230 18.17 -20.18 2.06
CA LYS A 230 18.75 -19.86 0.75
C LYS A 230 18.45 -18.46 0.26
N THR A 231 17.37 -17.85 0.75
CA THR A 231 16.90 -16.54 0.30
C THR A 231 17.00 -15.52 1.41
N PHE A 232 17.57 -14.35 1.10
CA PHE A 232 17.63 -13.20 1.98
C PHE A 232 16.91 -12.02 1.33
N PHE A 233 15.73 -11.68 1.83
CA PHE A 233 14.97 -10.52 1.37
C PHE A 233 15.54 -9.22 1.93
N VAL A 234 15.73 -8.26 1.03
CA VAL A 234 16.26 -6.93 1.35
C VAL A 234 15.36 -5.88 0.73
N GLN A 235 14.95 -4.91 1.51
CA GLN A 235 14.22 -3.74 1.04
C GLN A 235 15.19 -2.63 0.66
N SER A 236 14.86 -1.86 -0.39
CA SER A 236 15.73 -0.80 -0.92
C SER A 236 15.99 0.34 0.06
N GLU A 237 15.09 0.53 1.02
CA GLU A 237 15.16 1.56 2.07
C GLU A 237 16.27 1.26 3.11
N PHE A 238 16.77 0.02 3.14
CA PHE A 238 17.75 -0.43 4.13
C PHE A 238 19.06 -0.84 3.47
N ALA A 239 19.88 0.14 3.08
CA ALA A 239 21.26 -0.11 2.64
C ALA A 239 22.18 -0.22 3.86
N ASN A 240 22.63 -1.44 4.19
CA ASN A 240 23.48 -1.69 5.36
C ASN A 240 24.58 -2.71 5.04
N ARG A 241 25.83 -2.40 5.46
CA ARG A 241 27.00 -3.30 5.28
C ARG A 241 26.81 -4.68 5.92
N ASN A 242 26.06 -4.75 7.00
CA ASN A 242 25.79 -6.01 7.70
C ASN A 242 25.00 -7.00 6.83
N ILE A 243 24.22 -6.51 5.86
CA ILE A 243 23.48 -7.35 4.91
C ILE A 243 24.44 -8.20 4.08
N ASP A 244 25.53 -7.61 3.58
CA ASP A 244 26.53 -8.31 2.78
C ASP A 244 27.25 -9.37 3.60
N ILE A 245 27.64 -9.04 4.82
CA ILE A 245 28.29 -9.97 5.77
C ILE A 245 27.39 -11.17 6.05
N VAL A 246 26.12 -10.93 6.38
CA VAL A 246 25.16 -11.99 6.69
C VAL A 246 24.88 -12.85 5.46
N ALA A 247 24.72 -12.26 4.27
CA ALA A 247 24.52 -13.00 3.04
C ALA A 247 25.70 -13.92 2.70
N GLU A 248 26.92 -13.43 2.83
CA GLU A 248 28.16 -14.19 2.63
C GLU A 248 28.28 -15.34 3.64
N GLU A 249 28.13 -15.04 4.93
CA GLU A 249 28.25 -16.01 6.01
C GLU A 249 27.16 -17.11 5.95
N THR A 250 25.96 -16.79 5.47
CA THR A 250 24.86 -17.75 5.33
C THR A 250 24.79 -18.41 3.96
N GLN A 251 25.59 -17.96 2.99
CA GLN A 251 25.52 -18.37 1.59
C GLN A 251 24.11 -18.22 0.99
N THR A 252 23.42 -17.13 1.35
CA THR A 252 22.08 -16.82 0.84
C THR A 252 22.15 -15.89 -0.36
N THR A 253 21.18 -16.03 -1.25
CA THR A 253 20.97 -15.09 -2.37
C THR A 253 20.15 -13.91 -1.90
N LYS A 254 20.72 -12.70 -2.04
CA LYS A 254 19.98 -11.46 -1.76
C LYS A 254 18.92 -11.24 -2.83
N THR A 255 17.69 -11.02 -2.40
CA THR A 255 16.55 -10.72 -3.25
C THR A 255 15.92 -9.41 -2.83
N ALA A 256 15.95 -8.43 -3.72
CA ALA A 256 15.31 -7.14 -3.46
C ALA A 256 13.80 -7.27 -3.52
N ILE A 257 13.11 -6.77 -2.48
CA ILE A 257 11.65 -6.64 -2.41
C ILE A 257 11.24 -5.18 -2.18
N ASN A 258 10.02 -4.83 -2.58
CA ASN A 258 9.46 -3.52 -2.36
C ASN A 258 8.05 -3.61 -1.73
N PRO A 259 7.94 -3.93 -0.43
CA PRO A 259 6.67 -4.07 0.26
C PRO A 259 5.79 -2.81 0.24
N LEU A 260 6.39 -1.64 -0.02
CA LEU A 260 5.73 -0.35 -0.18
C LEU A 260 5.45 0.00 -1.65
N GLY A 261 5.62 -0.96 -2.56
CA GLY A 261 5.34 -0.75 -3.98
C GLY A 261 3.84 -0.65 -4.29
N TYR A 262 3.51 0.15 -5.30
CA TYR A 262 2.13 0.27 -5.79
C TYR A 262 1.56 -1.07 -6.29
N ASN A 263 2.34 -1.83 -7.08
CA ASN A 263 1.90 -3.09 -7.68
C ASN A 263 1.89 -4.24 -6.65
N TRP A 264 0.94 -4.22 -5.73
CA TRP A 264 0.85 -5.19 -4.64
C TRP A 264 0.82 -6.65 -5.13
N ASN A 265 0.03 -6.95 -6.18
CA ASN A 265 -0.07 -8.31 -6.73
C ASN A 265 1.28 -8.85 -7.20
N GLU A 266 2.03 -8.03 -7.95
CA GLU A 266 3.35 -8.40 -8.48
C GLU A 266 4.35 -8.66 -7.37
N GLU A 267 4.33 -7.82 -6.32
CA GLU A 267 5.25 -7.96 -5.20
C GLU A 267 4.97 -9.24 -4.39
N MET A 268 3.71 -9.56 -4.12
CA MET A 268 3.32 -10.80 -3.44
C MET A 268 3.75 -12.04 -4.23
N LEU A 269 3.57 -12.04 -5.55
CA LEU A 269 4.01 -13.14 -6.42
C LEU A 269 5.53 -13.24 -6.48
N LYS A 270 6.24 -12.12 -6.54
CA LYS A 270 7.71 -12.07 -6.53
C LYS A 270 8.30 -12.67 -5.25
N VAL A 271 7.73 -12.33 -4.09
CA VAL A 271 8.15 -12.92 -2.81
C VAL A 271 8.03 -14.44 -2.88
N ALA A 272 6.88 -14.97 -3.32
CA ALA A 272 6.68 -16.41 -3.42
C ALA A 272 7.64 -17.08 -4.42
N GLN A 273 7.84 -16.49 -5.60
CA GLN A 273 8.75 -17.00 -6.62
C GLN A 273 10.21 -17.09 -6.15
N SER A 274 10.61 -16.16 -5.29
CA SER A 274 11.96 -16.13 -4.71
C SER A 274 12.19 -17.22 -3.64
N LEU A 275 11.14 -17.92 -3.25
CA LEU A 275 11.17 -19.05 -2.32
C LEU A 275 10.99 -20.41 -3.01
N ARG A 276 11.19 -20.43 -4.33
CA ARG A 276 11.08 -21.66 -5.15
C ARG A 276 12.35 -22.51 -5.17
#